data_80af89411555ce831b3c9b3ed72ca26f
#
_entry.id   80af89411555ce831b3c9b3ed72ca26f
#
_cell.length_a   1.000
_cell.length_b   1.000
_cell.length_c   1.000
_cell.angle_alpha   90.00
_cell.angle_beta   90.00
_cell.angle_gamma   90.00
#
_symmetry.space_group_name_H-M   'P 1'
#
loop_
_entity.id
_entity.type
_entity.pdbx_description
1 polymer ?
#
loop_
_entity_poly.entity_id
_entity_poly.type
_entity_poly.pdbx_seq_one_letter_code
_entity_poly.pdbx_strand_id
1 'polypeptide(L)'
;APATYRNTLDRAWFLMLAHTGLRTCELLDLRLADLDLAQGRLFVRGAKNFQERVAFLTPTLTAALATYLAQRPALSDDHLWLDLNQSPLTAMRIRYRVQAWGKAAQVPVSPHRLRHTFATQLINRGLPLLAVSKLLGHRSLASTQHYARLYDHTVKTQFEQAMAHIEGLLMTAWPTTHTPFAGPLVQQEQPCDSV
;
A
#
# COMPACT_ATOMS: atom_id res chain seq x y z
N ALA A 1 19.14 -13.66 2.22
CA ALA A 1 17.92 -13.83 3.01
C ALA A 1 17.12 -15.00 2.47
N PRO A 2 16.39 -15.75 3.29
CA PRO A 2 15.60 -16.89 2.84
C PRO A 2 14.45 -16.43 1.92
N ALA A 3 14.01 -17.33 1.04
CA ALA A 3 12.88 -17.08 0.13
C ALA A 3 11.61 -16.63 0.90
N THR A 4 11.44 -17.10 2.12
CA THR A 4 10.35 -16.75 3.02
C THR A 4 10.31 -15.24 3.33
N TYR A 5 11.46 -14.60 3.63
CA TYR A 5 11.52 -13.16 3.89
C TYR A 5 11.11 -12.35 2.65
N ARG A 6 11.57 -12.74 1.46
CA ARG A 6 11.16 -12.11 0.21
C ARG A 6 9.66 -12.19 0.01
N ASN A 7 9.07 -13.33 0.25
CA ASN A 7 7.63 -13.55 0.04
C ASN A 7 6.80 -12.73 1.02
N THR A 8 7.20 -12.65 2.29
CA THR A 8 6.50 -11.85 3.31
C THR A 8 6.62 -10.35 3.03
N LEU A 9 7.81 -9.88 2.63
CA LEU A 9 8.04 -8.50 2.20
C LEU A 9 7.16 -8.15 1.00
N ASP A 10 7.25 -8.94 -0.08
CA ASP A 10 6.53 -8.70 -1.33
C ASP A 10 5.01 -8.70 -1.11
N ARG A 11 4.49 -9.64 -0.32
CA ARG A 11 3.08 -9.70 0.05
C ARG A 11 2.65 -8.48 0.85
N ALA A 12 3.42 -8.07 1.85
CA ALA A 12 3.07 -6.96 2.74
C ALA A 12 2.97 -5.62 1.98
N TRP A 13 4.00 -5.25 1.21
CA TRP A 13 3.95 -3.99 0.48
C TRP A 13 2.94 -4.01 -0.69
N PHE A 14 2.73 -5.16 -1.34
CA PHE A 14 1.71 -5.27 -2.39
C PHE A 14 0.30 -5.05 -1.82
N LEU A 15 -0.03 -5.74 -0.72
CA LEU A 15 -1.31 -5.56 -0.03
C LEU A 15 -1.46 -4.12 0.49
N MET A 16 -0.36 -3.49 0.95
CA MET A 16 -0.40 -2.10 1.35
C MET A 16 -0.85 -1.21 0.18
N LEU A 17 -0.26 -1.35 -1.01
CA LEU A 17 -0.69 -0.60 -2.20
C LEU A 17 -2.15 -0.91 -2.60
N ALA A 18 -2.53 -2.18 -2.58
CA ALA A 18 -3.85 -2.62 -3.03
C ALA A 18 -4.98 -2.21 -2.08
N HIS A 19 -4.73 -2.20 -0.76
CA HIS A 19 -5.77 -1.96 0.26
C HIS A 19 -5.80 -0.52 0.79
N THR A 20 -4.78 0.31 0.50
CA THR A 20 -4.74 1.70 0.97
C THR A 20 -4.70 2.72 -0.16
N GLY A 21 -4.41 2.27 -1.36
CA GLY A 21 -4.25 3.15 -2.51
C GLY A 21 -3.11 4.17 -2.37
N LEU A 22 -2.07 3.86 -1.60
CA LEU A 22 -0.89 4.71 -1.47
C LEU A 22 -0.19 4.93 -2.81
N ARG A 23 0.45 6.10 -2.96
CA ARG A 23 1.43 6.31 -4.03
C ARG A 23 2.71 5.54 -3.72
N THR A 24 3.48 5.20 -4.75
CA THR A 24 4.75 4.47 -4.55
C THR A 24 5.72 5.23 -3.64
N CYS A 25 5.84 6.56 -3.82
CA CYS A 25 6.68 7.38 -2.95
C CYS A 25 6.17 7.39 -1.50
N GLU A 26 4.86 7.54 -1.27
CA GLU A 26 4.27 7.47 0.07
C GLU A 26 4.57 6.11 0.73
N LEU A 27 4.43 5.02 -0.02
CA LEU A 27 4.77 3.68 0.48
C LEU A 27 6.24 3.60 0.92
N LEU A 28 7.16 4.10 0.09
CA LEU A 28 8.61 4.03 0.34
C LEU A 28 9.05 4.88 1.52
N ASP A 29 8.39 6.01 1.75
CA ASP A 29 8.69 6.95 2.83
C ASP A 29 8.14 6.50 4.20
N LEU A 30 7.36 5.40 4.25
CA LEU A 30 6.80 4.89 5.50
C LEU A 30 7.89 4.48 6.49
N ARG A 31 7.67 4.84 7.75
CA ARG A 31 8.49 4.47 8.89
C ARG A 31 7.75 3.50 9.81
N LEU A 32 8.49 2.80 10.66
CA LEU A 32 7.88 1.94 11.68
C LEU A 32 6.94 2.70 12.60
N ALA A 33 7.29 3.93 12.95
CA ALA A 33 6.48 4.81 13.79
C ALA A 33 5.16 5.27 13.16
N ASP A 34 5.00 5.12 11.84
CA ASP A 34 3.76 5.48 11.14
C ASP A 34 2.67 4.40 11.25
N LEU A 35 3.04 3.19 11.74
CA LEU A 35 2.12 2.06 11.88
C LEU A 35 1.54 2.00 13.29
N ASP A 36 0.23 1.97 13.39
CA ASP A 36 -0.51 1.57 14.59
C ASP A 36 -1.32 0.30 14.28
N LEU A 37 -0.68 -0.83 14.47
CA LEU A 37 -1.32 -2.14 14.22
C LEU A 37 -2.46 -2.42 15.21
N ALA A 38 -2.38 -1.90 16.42
CA ALA A 38 -3.40 -2.12 17.45
C ALA A 38 -4.71 -1.43 17.09
N GLN A 39 -4.62 -0.22 16.53
CA GLN A 39 -5.78 0.54 16.07
C GLN A 39 -6.10 0.34 14.58
N GLY A 40 -5.31 -0.47 13.87
CA GLY A 40 -5.46 -0.69 12.42
C GLY A 40 -5.30 0.59 11.60
N ARG A 41 -4.35 1.45 11.95
CA ARG A 41 -4.13 2.76 11.32
C ARG A 41 -2.71 2.90 10.76
N LEU A 42 -2.61 3.67 9.70
CA LEU A 42 -1.36 4.07 9.09
C LEU A 42 -1.35 5.59 8.90
N PHE A 43 -0.36 6.27 9.44
CA PHE A 43 -0.15 7.71 9.23
C PHE A 43 0.65 7.92 7.96
N VAL A 44 0.03 8.56 6.97
CA VAL A 44 0.69 8.88 5.70
C VAL A 44 1.13 10.34 5.76
N ARG A 45 2.43 10.55 5.82
CA ARG A 45 3.03 11.89 5.87
C ARG A 45 2.80 12.62 4.54
N GLY A 46 2.54 13.91 4.63
CA GLY A 46 2.39 14.75 3.46
C GLY A 46 3.75 15.04 2.82
N ALA A 47 4.00 14.59 1.59
CA ALA A 47 5.09 15.13 0.78
C ALA A 47 4.77 16.56 0.34
N LYS A 48 5.77 17.32 -0.16
CA LYS A 48 5.75 18.76 -0.48
C LYS A 48 4.45 19.34 -1.11
N ASN A 49 3.56 18.49 -1.62
CA ASN A 49 2.29 18.89 -2.25
C ASN A 49 1.08 18.03 -1.83
N PHE A 50 1.20 17.16 -0.82
CA PHE A 50 0.15 16.26 -0.40
C PHE A 50 -0.23 16.50 1.06
N GLN A 51 -1.52 16.26 1.39
CA GLN A 51 -1.98 16.37 2.76
C GLN A 51 -1.65 15.10 3.54
N GLU A 52 -1.29 15.30 4.81
CA GLU A 52 -1.24 14.22 5.77
C GLU A 52 -2.61 13.57 5.91
N ARG A 53 -2.63 12.27 6.03
CA ARG A 53 -3.86 11.52 6.19
C ARG A 53 -3.64 10.22 6.97
N VAL A 54 -4.72 9.69 7.48
CA VAL A 54 -4.77 8.35 8.03
C VAL A 54 -5.33 7.40 6.97
N ALA A 55 -4.63 6.31 6.70
CA ALA A 55 -5.14 5.16 5.98
C ALA A 55 -5.51 4.06 6.99
N PHE A 56 -6.49 3.22 6.64
CA PHE A 56 -6.95 2.13 7.49
C PHE A 56 -6.38 0.80 7.01
N LEU A 57 -5.96 -0.02 7.97
CA LEU A 57 -5.43 -1.35 7.69
C LEU A 57 -6.56 -2.36 7.78
N THR A 58 -6.71 -3.17 6.75
CA THR A 58 -7.63 -4.30 6.78
C THR A 58 -7.04 -5.45 7.61
N PRO A 59 -7.86 -6.39 8.14
CA PRO A 59 -7.36 -7.55 8.87
C PRO A 59 -6.31 -8.35 8.10
N THR A 60 -6.53 -8.57 6.80
CA THR A 60 -5.59 -9.27 5.92
C THR A 60 -4.26 -8.55 5.80
N LEU A 61 -4.29 -7.21 5.65
CA LEU A 61 -3.08 -6.40 5.58
C LEU A 61 -2.35 -6.39 6.93
N THR A 62 -3.08 -6.24 8.03
CA THR A 62 -2.50 -6.29 9.38
C THR A 62 -1.77 -7.61 9.65
N ALA A 63 -2.39 -8.74 9.29
CA ALA A 63 -1.76 -10.06 9.42
C ALA A 63 -0.49 -10.20 8.56
N ALA A 64 -0.52 -9.69 7.32
CA ALA A 64 0.64 -9.69 6.43
C ALA A 64 1.77 -8.80 6.97
N LEU A 65 1.45 -7.64 7.51
CA LEU A 65 2.42 -6.75 8.16
C LEU A 65 3.03 -7.39 9.40
N ALA A 66 2.24 -7.99 10.27
CA ALA A 66 2.74 -8.70 11.45
C ALA A 66 3.72 -9.82 11.06
N THR A 67 3.38 -10.60 10.02
CA THR A 67 4.27 -11.67 9.51
C THR A 67 5.57 -11.11 8.94
N TYR A 68 5.52 -10.00 8.22
CA TYR A 68 6.70 -9.33 7.69
C TYR A 68 7.57 -8.75 8.80
N LEU A 69 6.97 -8.02 9.74
CA LEU A 69 7.68 -7.37 10.85
C LEU A 69 8.39 -8.37 11.75
N ALA A 70 7.80 -9.56 11.97
CA ALA A 70 8.43 -10.64 12.73
C ALA A 70 9.73 -11.17 12.08
N GLN A 71 9.91 -10.96 10.77
CA GLN A 71 11.09 -11.38 10.01
C GLN A 71 11.98 -10.19 9.61
N ARG A 72 11.50 -8.95 9.82
CA ARG A 72 12.26 -7.75 9.45
C ARG A 72 13.52 -7.65 10.30
N PRO A 73 14.71 -7.43 9.69
CA PRO A 73 15.94 -7.21 10.44
C PRO A 73 15.82 -6.01 11.39
N ALA A 74 16.32 -6.18 12.62
CA ALA A 74 16.43 -5.10 13.60
C ALA A 74 17.66 -4.25 13.24
N LEU A 75 17.44 -3.16 12.54
CA LEU A 75 18.46 -2.19 12.14
C LEU A 75 18.17 -0.82 12.75
N SER A 76 19.17 0.05 12.77
CA SER A 76 19.00 1.46 13.13
C SER A 76 18.14 2.24 12.11
N ASP A 77 17.97 1.70 10.92
CA ASP A 77 17.09 2.27 9.89
C ASP A 77 15.62 2.05 10.26
N ASP A 78 14.85 3.12 10.34
CA ASP A 78 13.44 3.13 10.73
C ASP A 78 12.47 3.00 9.54
N HIS A 79 12.97 2.92 8.30
CA HIS A 79 12.12 2.66 7.13
C HIS A 79 11.32 1.37 7.33
N LEU A 80 10.03 1.44 7.03
CA LEU A 80 9.18 0.26 7.16
C LEU A 80 9.68 -0.89 6.27
N TRP A 81 10.04 -0.58 5.01
CA TRP A 81 10.37 -1.57 4.00
C TRP A 81 11.87 -1.69 3.79
N LEU A 82 12.41 -2.84 4.12
CA LEU A 82 13.81 -3.19 3.84
C LEU A 82 13.84 -4.30 2.79
N ASP A 83 14.74 -4.19 1.85
CA ASP A 83 14.96 -5.21 0.85
C ASP A 83 15.83 -6.39 1.38
N LEU A 84 16.19 -7.31 0.49
CA LEU A 84 17.00 -8.49 0.86
C LEU A 84 18.42 -8.13 1.30
N ASN A 85 18.92 -6.96 0.90
CA ASN A 85 20.23 -6.43 1.27
C ASN A 85 20.15 -5.54 2.52
N GLN A 86 19.00 -5.54 3.20
CA GLN A 86 18.73 -4.72 4.38
C GLN A 86 18.80 -3.20 4.10
N SER A 87 18.68 -2.80 2.86
CA SER A 87 18.57 -1.41 2.43
C SER A 87 17.09 -1.03 2.23
N PRO A 88 16.73 0.26 2.28
CA PRO A 88 15.37 0.69 1.98
C PRO A 88 14.91 0.20 0.60
N LEU A 89 13.64 -0.21 0.52
CA LEU A 89 13.04 -0.67 -0.73
C LEU A 89 12.97 0.48 -1.74
N THR A 90 13.19 0.20 -3.03
CA THR A 90 13.21 1.22 -4.09
C THR A 90 11.99 1.15 -4.99
N ALA A 91 11.63 2.28 -5.62
CA ALA A 91 10.53 2.38 -6.59
C ALA A 91 10.75 1.45 -7.79
N MET A 92 11.99 1.34 -8.26
CA MET A 92 12.35 0.45 -9.36
C MET A 92 12.04 -1.00 -9.03
N ARG A 93 12.38 -1.46 -7.81
CA ARG A 93 12.11 -2.82 -7.37
C ARG A 93 10.61 -3.11 -7.30
N ILE A 94 9.81 -2.20 -6.74
CA ILE A 94 8.36 -2.32 -6.73
C ILE A 94 7.80 -2.42 -8.14
N ARG A 95 8.17 -1.48 -9.03
CA ARG A 95 7.72 -1.45 -10.43
C ARG A 95 8.04 -2.77 -11.14
N TYR A 96 9.27 -3.23 -11.00
CA TYR A 96 9.73 -4.45 -11.64
C TYR A 96 8.97 -5.69 -11.14
N ARG A 97 8.74 -5.81 -9.83
CA ARG A 97 7.98 -6.93 -9.25
C ARG A 97 6.53 -6.93 -9.71
N VAL A 98 5.88 -5.77 -9.67
CA VAL A 98 4.48 -5.63 -10.11
C VAL A 98 4.35 -5.97 -11.59
N GLN A 99 5.28 -5.52 -12.45
CA GLN A 99 5.27 -5.86 -13.87
C GLN A 99 5.50 -7.36 -14.11
N ALA A 100 6.41 -7.99 -13.37
CA ALA A 100 6.65 -9.43 -13.48
C ALA A 100 5.41 -10.25 -13.12
N TRP A 101 4.70 -9.88 -12.05
CA TRP A 101 3.44 -10.53 -11.68
C TRP A 101 2.33 -10.27 -12.70
N GLY A 102 2.23 -9.04 -13.20
CA GLY A 102 1.29 -8.71 -14.26
C GLY A 102 1.52 -9.55 -15.52
N LYS A 103 2.79 -9.72 -15.92
CA LYS A 103 3.16 -10.56 -17.05
C LYS A 103 2.80 -12.03 -16.81
N ALA A 104 3.09 -12.57 -15.62
CA ALA A 104 2.75 -13.94 -15.26
C ALA A 104 1.25 -14.18 -15.22
N ALA A 105 0.47 -13.21 -14.76
CA ALA A 105 -1.00 -13.27 -14.73
C ALA A 105 -1.67 -12.83 -16.03
N GLN A 106 -0.90 -12.42 -17.05
CA GLN A 106 -1.41 -11.85 -18.31
C GLN A 106 -2.33 -10.63 -18.13
N VAL A 107 -2.10 -9.86 -17.06
CA VAL A 107 -2.86 -8.65 -16.73
C VAL A 107 -1.90 -7.46 -16.68
N PRO A 108 -2.19 -6.36 -17.37
CA PRO A 108 -1.36 -5.15 -17.27
C PRO A 108 -1.53 -4.52 -15.89
N VAL A 109 -0.51 -4.60 -15.03
CA VAL A 109 -0.51 -4.06 -13.67
C VAL A 109 0.63 -3.05 -13.49
N SER A 110 0.32 -1.99 -12.75
CA SER A 110 1.30 -1.01 -12.26
C SER A 110 0.85 -0.50 -10.88
N PRO A 111 1.72 0.09 -10.07
CA PRO A 111 1.33 0.71 -8.80
C PRO A 111 0.21 1.75 -8.96
N HIS A 112 0.28 2.55 -10.01
CA HIS A 112 -0.78 3.53 -10.31
C HIS A 112 -2.12 2.86 -10.64
N ARG A 113 -2.10 1.75 -11.39
CA ARG A 113 -3.33 0.98 -11.67
C ARG A 113 -3.91 0.33 -10.42
N LEU A 114 -3.08 -0.15 -9.49
CA LEU A 114 -3.56 -0.67 -8.20
C LEU A 114 -4.32 0.43 -7.44
N ARG A 115 -3.75 1.63 -7.36
CA ARG A 115 -4.40 2.78 -6.73
C ARG A 115 -5.72 3.17 -7.43
N HIS A 116 -5.73 3.18 -8.77
CA HIS A 116 -6.96 3.44 -9.53
C HIS A 116 -8.01 2.36 -9.27
N THR A 117 -7.61 1.09 -9.27
CA THR A 117 -8.50 -0.03 -8.96
C THR A 117 -9.07 0.09 -7.55
N PHE A 118 -8.25 0.40 -6.56
CA PHE A 118 -8.69 0.65 -5.18
C PHE A 118 -9.78 1.73 -5.14
N ALA A 119 -9.54 2.89 -5.76
CA ALA A 119 -10.52 3.98 -5.82
C ALA A 119 -11.82 3.55 -6.49
N THR A 120 -11.73 2.93 -7.67
CA THR A 120 -12.89 2.49 -8.45
C THR A 120 -13.70 1.42 -7.70
N GLN A 121 -13.04 0.47 -7.05
CA GLN A 121 -13.71 -0.56 -6.28
C GLN A 121 -14.47 0.01 -5.08
N LEU A 122 -13.91 0.98 -4.36
CA LEU A 122 -14.59 1.65 -3.25
C LEU A 122 -15.82 2.42 -3.71
N ILE A 123 -15.71 3.17 -4.82
CA ILE A 123 -16.83 3.91 -5.41
C ILE A 123 -17.94 2.93 -5.85
N ASN A 124 -17.59 1.85 -6.54
CA ASN A 124 -18.55 0.84 -7.00
C ASN A 124 -19.23 0.09 -5.85
N ARG A 125 -18.65 0.13 -4.64
CA ARG A 125 -19.24 -0.40 -3.41
C ARG A 125 -20.01 0.65 -2.59
N GLY A 126 -20.24 1.81 -3.16
CA GLY A 126 -21.06 2.85 -2.57
C GLY A 126 -20.32 3.82 -1.64
N LEU A 127 -18.98 3.77 -1.57
CA LEU A 127 -18.26 4.77 -0.80
C LEU A 127 -18.35 6.13 -1.50
N PRO A 128 -18.81 7.20 -0.81
CA PRO A 128 -18.92 8.52 -1.42
C PRO A 128 -17.60 9.01 -2.03
N LEU A 129 -17.67 9.63 -3.20
CA LEU A 129 -16.48 10.13 -3.92
C LEU A 129 -15.61 11.04 -3.05
N LEU A 130 -16.23 11.85 -2.19
CA LEU A 130 -15.54 12.71 -1.24
C LEU A 130 -14.72 11.89 -0.22
N ALA A 131 -15.26 10.77 0.26
CA ALA A 131 -14.57 9.88 1.18
C ALA A 131 -13.36 9.23 0.49
N VAL A 132 -13.55 8.73 -0.73
CA VAL A 132 -12.46 8.16 -1.54
C VAL A 132 -11.37 9.20 -1.81
N SER A 133 -11.74 10.43 -2.18
CA SER A 133 -10.80 11.53 -2.40
C SER A 133 -9.94 11.82 -1.17
N LYS A 134 -10.53 11.80 0.03
CA LYS A 134 -9.78 11.98 1.28
C LYS A 134 -8.87 10.79 1.61
N LEU A 135 -9.35 9.57 1.45
CA LEU A 135 -8.52 8.36 1.63
C LEU A 135 -7.29 8.39 0.71
N LEU A 136 -7.45 8.93 -0.50
CA LEU A 136 -6.37 9.06 -1.46
C LEU A 136 -5.48 10.30 -1.25
N GLY A 137 -5.90 11.28 -0.46
CA GLY A 137 -5.17 12.53 -0.27
C GLY A 137 -5.15 13.40 -1.53
N HIS A 138 -6.30 13.52 -2.23
CA HIS A 138 -6.45 14.42 -3.36
C HIS A 138 -6.66 15.86 -2.88
N ARG A 139 -5.94 16.83 -3.48
CA ARG A 139 -5.83 18.21 -3.03
C ARG A 139 -7.05 19.10 -3.36
N SER A 140 -7.92 18.73 -4.28
CA SER A 140 -8.96 19.60 -4.77
C SER A 140 -10.34 19.24 -4.25
N LEU A 141 -10.65 19.72 -3.05
CA LEU A 141 -12.03 19.96 -2.61
C LEU A 141 -12.00 21.05 -1.55
N ALA A 142 -12.00 22.30 -1.98
CA ALA A 142 -11.70 23.50 -1.19
C ALA A 142 -12.76 23.93 -0.16
N SER A 143 -13.62 23.06 0.34
CA SER A 143 -14.67 23.47 1.28
C SER A 143 -14.91 22.50 2.44
N THR A 144 -13.84 21.99 3.07
CA THR A 144 -13.94 20.79 3.90
C THR A 144 -13.77 20.99 5.40
N GLN A 145 -13.64 22.20 5.92
CA GLN A 145 -13.53 22.43 7.37
C GLN A 145 -14.79 22.02 8.17
N HIS A 146 -15.96 22.01 7.56
CA HIS A 146 -17.20 21.66 8.24
C HIS A 146 -17.45 20.15 8.38
N TYR A 147 -16.82 19.32 7.56
CA TYR A 147 -17.02 17.86 7.53
C TYR A 147 -15.97 17.07 8.32
N ALA A 148 -14.96 17.71 8.88
CA ALA A 148 -13.84 17.03 9.52
C ALA A 148 -14.22 16.19 10.76
N ARG A 149 -15.25 16.55 11.48
CA ARG A 149 -15.67 15.87 12.74
C ARG A 149 -16.63 14.69 12.55
N LEU A 150 -17.43 14.69 11.51
CA LEU A 150 -18.35 13.57 11.17
C LEU A 150 -17.59 12.40 10.48
N TYR A 151 -16.35 12.59 10.21
CA TYR A 151 -15.64 11.94 9.13
C TYR A 151 -14.96 10.65 9.51
N ASP A 152 -14.32 10.54 10.68
CA ASP A 152 -13.44 9.42 10.97
C ASP A 152 -14.22 8.11 11.18
N HIS A 153 -15.29 8.12 11.94
CA HIS A 153 -16.07 6.91 12.23
C HIS A 153 -16.85 6.41 11.00
N THR A 154 -17.52 7.32 10.29
CA THR A 154 -18.34 6.96 9.11
C THR A 154 -17.46 6.48 7.97
N VAL A 155 -16.32 7.14 7.70
CA VAL A 155 -15.37 6.72 6.67
C VAL A 155 -14.74 5.37 7.02
N LYS A 156 -14.37 5.16 8.27
CA LYS A 156 -13.83 3.87 8.72
C LYS A 156 -14.85 2.75 8.51
N THR A 157 -16.08 2.92 8.97
CA THR A 157 -17.15 1.91 8.84
C THR A 157 -17.44 1.59 7.37
N GLN A 158 -17.58 2.61 6.53
CA GLN A 158 -17.82 2.43 5.10
C GLN A 158 -16.63 1.80 4.37
N PHE A 159 -15.40 2.14 4.77
CA PHE A 159 -14.19 1.51 4.26
C PHE A 159 -14.14 0.02 4.63
N GLU A 160 -14.38 -0.32 5.89
CA GLU A 160 -14.36 -1.72 6.36
C GLU A 160 -15.42 -2.57 5.64
N GLN A 161 -16.63 -2.04 5.44
CA GLN A 161 -17.69 -2.72 4.70
C GLN A 161 -17.32 -2.95 3.22
N ALA A 162 -16.75 -1.93 2.56
CA ALA A 162 -16.33 -2.06 1.17
C ALA A 162 -15.15 -3.02 1.01
N MET A 163 -14.16 -2.96 1.92
CA MET A 163 -12.97 -3.82 1.86
C MET A 163 -13.26 -5.29 2.18
N ALA A 164 -14.17 -5.59 3.08
CA ALA A 164 -14.57 -6.98 3.36
C ALA A 164 -15.01 -7.73 2.08
N HIS A 165 -15.66 -7.02 1.16
CA HIS A 165 -16.06 -7.59 -0.12
C HIS A 165 -14.88 -7.73 -1.12
N ILE A 166 -13.97 -6.75 -1.14
CA ILE A 166 -12.79 -6.75 -2.01
C ILE A 166 -11.80 -7.84 -1.57
N GLU A 167 -11.60 -8.02 -0.27
CA GLU A 167 -10.71 -9.04 0.29
C GLU A 167 -11.13 -10.46 -0.11
N GLY A 168 -12.43 -10.74 -0.13
CA GLY A 168 -12.95 -12.03 -0.62
C GLY A 168 -12.51 -12.34 -2.05
N LEU A 169 -12.43 -11.33 -2.92
CA LEU A 169 -11.96 -11.48 -4.29
C LEU A 169 -10.42 -11.62 -4.38
N LEU A 170 -9.68 -10.90 -3.56
CA LEU A 170 -8.20 -10.93 -3.56
C LEU A 170 -7.65 -12.25 -3.00
N MET A 171 -8.32 -12.84 -2.00
CA MET A 171 -7.90 -14.10 -1.41
C MET A 171 -8.02 -15.27 -2.39
N THR A 172 -8.97 -15.23 -3.32
CA THR A 172 -9.12 -16.25 -4.38
C THR A 172 -8.11 -16.07 -5.51
N ALA A 173 -7.56 -14.88 -5.70
CA ALA A 173 -6.66 -14.54 -6.80
C ALA A 173 -5.17 -14.58 -6.41
N TRP A 174 -4.82 -14.77 -5.12
CA TRP A 174 -3.41 -14.76 -4.71
C TRP A 174 -2.71 -16.06 -5.15
N PRO A 175 -1.68 -15.99 -6.00
CA PRO A 175 -0.97 -17.18 -6.45
C PRO A 175 -0.25 -17.85 -5.28
N THR A 176 -0.55 -19.11 -5.03
CA THR A 176 0.10 -19.96 -4.03
C THR A 176 1.52 -20.40 -4.42
N THR A 177 1.85 -20.24 -5.71
CA THR A 177 3.16 -20.62 -6.26
C THR A 177 3.93 -19.39 -6.70
N HIS A 178 4.97 -19.06 -5.96
CA HIS A 178 5.92 -18.00 -6.30
C HIS A 178 7.07 -18.56 -7.12
N THR A 179 7.12 -18.27 -8.41
CA THR A 179 8.32 -18.51 -9.22
C THR A 179 9.42 -17.55 -8.71
N PRO A 180 10.59 -18.05 -8.29
CA PRO A 180 11.69 -17.19 -7.88
C PRO A 180 12.18 -16.40 -9.09
N PHE A 181 12.20 -15.08 -8.94
CA PHE A 181 12.69 -14.20 -9.98
C PHE A 181 14.22 -14.02 -9.88
N ALA A 182 14.93 -14.48 -10.90
CA ALA A 182 16.35 -14.23 -11.13
C ALA A 182 16.49 -13.20 -12.25
N GLY A 183 16.62 -11.93 -11.92
CA GLY A 183 16.88 -10.85 -12.88
C GLY A 183 18.05 -9.97 -12.41
N PRO A 184 18.80 -9.35 -13.33
CA PRO A 184 20.00 -8.59 -13.01
C PRO A 184 19.70 -7.32 -12.20
N LEU A 185 20.60 -7.00 -11.30
CA LEU A 185 20.63 -5.75 -10.53
C LEU A 185 21.09 -4.62 -11.46
N VAL A 186 20.21 -3.74 -11.84
CA VAL A 186 20.56 -2.49 -12.51
C VAL A 186 20.43 -1.35 -11.50
N GLN A 187 21.57 -0.69 -11.25
CA GLN A 187 21.65 0.52 -10.44
C GLN A 187 21.36 1.71 -11.34
N GLN A 188 20.30 2.46 -11.06
CA GLN A 188 20.19 3.91 -11.32
C GLN A 188 18.96 4.46 -10.65
N GLU A 189 19.16 5.42 -9.77
CA GLU A 189 18.12 6.15 -9.05
C GLU A 189 17.60 7.29 -9.95
N GLN A 190 16.28 7.33 -10.14
CA GLN A 190 15.59 8.54 -10.58
C GLN A 190 14.60 8.99 -9.51
N PRO A 191 14.43 10.31 -9.29
CA PRO A 191 13.50 10.82 -8.30
C PRO A 191 12.05 10.41 -8.63
N CYS A 192 11.24 10.33 -7.58
CA CYS A 192 9.82 10.00 -7.67
C CYS A 192 9.10 11.09 -8.49
N ASP A 193 8.82 10.83 -9.78
CA ASP A 193 8.18 11.76 -10.67
C ASP A 193 6.77 12.10 -10.17
N SER A 194 6.57 13.42 -10.00
CA SER A 194 5.28 14.05 -9.73
C SER A 194 4.42 14.00 -10.99
N VAL A 195 3.46 13.10 -11.05
CA VAL A 195 2.29 13.20 -11.94
C VAL A 195 1.04 12.81 -11.17
#